data_97d4cca17f77ad9ea14d05056835bc62
#
_entry.id   97d4cca17f77ad9ea14d05056835bc62
#
_cell.length_a   1.000
_cell.length_b   1.000
_cell.length_c   1.000
_cell.angle_alpha   90.00
_cell.angle_beta   90.00
_cell.angle_gamma   90.00
#
_symmetry.space_group_name_H-M   'P 1'
#
loop_
_entity.id
_entity.type
_entity.pdbx_description
1 polymer ?
#
loop_
_entity_poly.entity_id
_entity_poly.type
_entity_poly.pdbx_seq_one_letter_code
_entity_poly.pdbx_strand_id
1 'polypeptide(L)'
;MQHATPAAPAVRETLERLLASQTFGRSERARKLLRYLVEREQAGEADRLKGFSIAMDVFGKDGDFDPSTDAVVRVQAGRLRELLQHYFANEGIAEPVRIAIPRGGYVPAYESNAIRLPDIAEAVPELRLDGASADRSNEAGTGTPEAMSLTSVPTSPAPSVARHLRFFWMAIALVIAMLGVLILRQGSTALLAGGDISATPETAGATASITSSARADALPQVYIGLKADGSDASRVAASLRAGLSGFDTIDFIGRDTVNDPADDAASFIFDILPGPDAGDITIELQSMASGRVLLSRNLTPADRAPAAVEDRIADMLSSALPASGTIYNYIEQTGTPNGLTQCLLLNGKYYLDQNARTHEAAYRCLEKLANGGTKSSLVYSELASLHLEAVSDHYAYPPNATIETAVEFAHRGVQMGPTSPYAHRAYGYVSSRLGNTDESIRWMRKAYELNPYDLGMAAAYGYGLIFAGRYAEGTPILDHAAETFSGHPTWWDYGLFVGELMLGDTNKAVAASMALRTTATKSHYLAARLIGAKAAGQDHLVSTLLKQLTTEFPKFAADPRATFVERKYPADLTDRLVQALRAAGLGSPS
;
A
#
# COMPACT_ATOMS: atom_id res chain seq x y z
N MET A 1 22.27 27.78 18.11
CA MET A 1 23.43 26.98 18.57
C MET A 1 24.07 26.38 17.32
N GLN A 2 25.26 26.82 16.95
CA GLN A 2 26.01 26.27 15.84
C GLN A 2 26.50 24.89 16.26
N HIS A 3 25.97 23.81 15.66
CA HIS A 3 26.50 22.48 15.84
C HIS A 3 27.86 22.42 15.14
N ALA A 4 28.92 22.16 15.88
CA ALA A 4 30.25 21.96 15.32
C ALA A 4 30.20 20.72 14.39
N THR A 5 30.60 20.89 13.14
CA THR A 5 30.72 19.79 12.17
C THR A 5 31.74 18.78 12.70
N PRO A 6 31.40 17.49 12.81
CA PRO A 6 32.35 16.48 13.27
C PRO A 6 33.61 16.42 12.39
N ALA A 7 34.76 16.10 12.98
CA ALA A 7 36.01 16.00 12.26
C ALA A 7 35.97 14.82 11.24
N ALA A 8 36.52 15.03 10.05
CA ALA A 8 36.52 14.05 8.95
C ALA A 8 37.05 12.64 9.35
N PRO A 9 38.06 12.49 10.23
CA PRO A 9 38.48 11.16 10.71
C PRO A 9 37.39 10.41 11.49
N ALA A 10 36.61 11.11 12.34
CA ALA A 10 35.56 10.50 13.14
C ALA A 10 34.37 10.05 12.26
N VAL A 11 34.05 10.80 11.20
CA VAL A 11 33.03 10.43 10.21
C VAL A 11 33.47 9.14 9.48
N ARG A 12 34.72 9.05 9.05
CA ARG A 12 35.26 7.88 8.35
C ARG A 12 35.26 6.64 9.22
N GLU A 13 35.66 6.76 10.46
CA GLU A 13 35.65 5.65 11.42
C GLU A 13 34.23 5.14 11.71
N THR A 14 33.27 6.03 11.89
CA THR A 14 31.85 5.66 12.02
C THR A 14 31.32 5.00 10.76
N LEU A 15 31.69 5.49 9.57
CA LEU A 15 31.32 4.87 8.30
C LEU A 15 31.79 3.42 8.21
N GLU A 16 33.06 3.13 8.53
CA GLU A 16 33.59 1.76 8.44
C GLU A 16 32.90 0.81 9.43
N ARG A 17 32.62 1.24 10.67
CA ARG A 17 31.86 0.42 11.62
C ARG A 17 30.44 0.16 11.12
N LEU A 18 29.79 1.17 10.59
CA LEU A 18 28.43 1.08 10.03
C LEU A 18 28.38 0.11 8.85
N LEU A 19 29.33 0.20 7.92
CA LEU A 19 29.41 -0.73 6.76
C LEU A 19 29.71 -2.18 7.18
N ALA A 20 30.37 -2.39 8.32
CA ALA A 20 30.66 -3.71 8.88
C ALA A 20 29.54 -4.28 9.75
N SER A 21 28.49 -3.49 10.08
CA SER A 21 27.41 -3.85 10.97
C SER A 21 26.49 -4.94 10.40
N GLN A 22 25.73 -5.61 11.29
CA GLN A 22 24.72 -6.58 10.87
C GLN A 22 23.59 -5.94 10.07
N THR A 23 23.18 -4.71 10.43
CA THR A 23 22.16 -3.93 9.72
C THR A 23 22.53 -3.73 8.25
N PHE A 24 23.79 -3.43 7.94
CA PHE A 24 24.27 -3.22 6.57
C PHE A 24 24.82 -4.47 5.90
N GLY A 25 25.09 -5.54 6.66
CA GLY A 25 25.70 -6.78 6.16
C GLY A 25 24.93 -7.45 5.01
N ARG A 26 23.62 -7.26 4.98
CA ARG A 26 22.71 -7.87 3.99
C ARG A 26 22.44 -6.99 2.75
N SER A 27 22.94 -5.76 2.70
CA SER A 27 22.64 -4.81 1.61
C SER A 27 23.90 -4.24 0.98
N GLU A 28 24.46 -4.98 0.01
CA GLU A 28 25.67 -4.53 -0.71
C GLU A 28 25.45 -3.20 -1.46
N ARG A 29 24.24 -3.01 -2.02
CA ARG A 29 23.90 -1.77 -2.74
C ARG A 29 23.82 -0.56 -1.81
N ALA A 30 23.23 -0.72 -0.62
CA ALA A 30 23.19 0.36 0.36
C ALA A 30 24.61 0.69 0.89
N ARG A 31 25.48 -0.33 1.07
CA ARG A 31 26.88 -0.11 1.45
C ARG A 31 27.65 0.66 0.37
N LYS A 32 27.51 0.27 -0.90
CA LYS A 32 28.13 0.98 -2.03
C LYS A 32 27.64 2.43 -2.12
N LEU A 33 26.34 2.62 -2.01
CA LEU A 33 25.73 3.96 -2.06
C LEU A 33 26.22 4.84 -0.89
N LEU A 34 26.16 4.35 0.34
CA LEU A 34 26.58 5.13 1.50
C LEU A 34 28.07 5.50 1.42
N ARG A 35 28.92 4.54 1.09
CA ARG A 35 30.35 4.80 0.90
C ARG A 35 30.59 5.88 -0.14
N TYR A 36 29.99 5.76 -1.30
CA TYR A 36 30.11 6.74 -2.38
C TYR A 36 29.67 8.14 -1.95
N LEU A 37 28.52 8.26 -1.27
CA LEU A 37 27.98 9.56 -0.83
C LEU A 37 28.92 10.24 0.18
N VAL A 38 29.40 9.49 1.18
CA VAL A 38 30.27 10.04 2.21
C VAL A 38 31.67 10.37 1.66
N GLU A 39 32.27 9.51 0.83
CA GLU A 39 33.59 9.75 0.24
C GLU A 39 33.59 10.97 -0.68
N ARG A 40 32.55 11.13 -1.52
CA ARG A 40 32.42 12.27 -2.44
C ARG A 40 32.19 13.58 -1.67
N GLU A 41 31.36 13.56 -0.65
CA GLU A 41 31.15 14.73 0.19
C GLU A 41 32.42 15.14 0.93
N GLN A 42 33.16 14.17 1.51
CA GLN A 42 34.44 14.42 2.19
C GLN A 42 35.55 14.91 1.23
N ALA A 43 35.44 14.58 -0.05
CA ALA A 43 36.32 15.10 -1.11
C ALA A 43 35.94 16.53 -1.56
N GLY A 44 34.87 17.12 -1.00
CA GLY A 44 34.39 18.45 -1.38
C GLY A 44 33.55 18.45 -2.66
N GLU A 45 33.09 17.29 -3.12
CA GLU A 45 32.31 17.11 -4.36
C GLU A 45 30.79 16.98 -4.10
N ALA A 46 30.28 17.60 -3.01
CA ALA A 46 28.86 17.54 -2.64
C ALA A 46 27.92 18.00 -3.78
N ASP A 47 28.31 18.97 -4.56
CA ASP A 47 27.54 19.50 -5.71
C ASP A 47 27.31 18.45 -6.81
N ARG A 48 28.14 17.42 -6.87
CA ARG A 48 28.06 16.31 -7.84
C ARG A 48 27.13 15.19 -7.37
N LEU A 49 26.69 15.19 -6.10
CA LEU A 49 25.79 14.19 -5.54
C LEU A 49 24.34 14.42 -6.00
N LYS A 50 24.12 14.18 -7.30
CA LYS A 50 22.82 14.27 -7.95
C LYS A 50 22.38 12.90 -8.46
N GLY A 51 21.08 12.71 -8.64
CA GLY A 51 20.52 11.43 -9.05
C GLY A 51 21.19 10.83 -10.29
N PHE A 52 21.53 11.66 -11.28
CA PHE A 52 22.21 11.21 -12.50
C PHE A 52 23.63 10.66 -12.21
N SER A 53 24.46 11.42 -11.51
CA SER A 53 25.82 11.01 -11.20
C SER A 53 25.86 9.74 -10.34
N ILE A 54 24.95 9.64 -9.35
CA ILE A 54 24.82 8.45 -8.50
C ILE A 54 24.40 7.23 -9.31
N ALA A 55 23.48 7.41 -10.27
CA ALA A 55 23.04 6.32 -11.15
C ALA A 55 24.17 5.76 -11.98
N MET A 56 25.00 6.62 -12.54
CA MET A 56 26.18 6.23 -13.34
C MET A 56 27.23 5.53 -12.46
N ASP A 57 27.66 6.20 -11.39
CA ASP A 57 28.85 5.81 -10.63
C ASP A 57 28.58 4.62 -9.68
N VAL A 58 27.38 4.52 -9.12
CA VAL A 58 27.03 3.50 -8.12
C VAL A 58 26.23 2.34 -8.72
N PHE A 59 25.31 2.65 -9.64
CA PHE A 59 24.38 1.66 -10.18
C PHE A 59 24.69 1.22 -11.62
N GLY A 60 25.76 1.75 -12.22
CA GLY A 60 26.24 1.34 -13.56
C GLY A 60 25.23 1.65 -14.67
N LYS A 61 24.43 2.72 -14.51
CA LYS A 61 23.56 3.20 -15.57
C LYS A 61 24.37 3.90 -16.65
N ASP A 62 23.86 3.91 -17.86
CA ASP A 62 24.48 4.54 -19.04
C ASP A 62 24.01 5.99 -19.25
N GLY A 63 24.55 6.65 -20.28
CA GLY A 63 24.32 8.07 -20.53
C GLY A 63 22.86 8.46 -20.83
N ASP A 64 22.01 7.49 -21.17
CA ASP A 64 20.59 7.68 -21.44
C ASP A 64 19.71 7.64 -20.17
N PHE A 65 20.36 7.53 -18.99
CA PHE A 65 19.66 7.52 -17.71
C PHE A 65 19.00 8.89 -17.44
N ASP A 66 17.68 8.88 -17.29
CA ASP A 66 16.93 10.05 -16.88
C ASP A 66 16.42 9.89 -15.43
N PRO A 67 16.95 10.69 -14.48
CA PRO A 67 16.52 10.64 -13.08
C PRO A 67 15.03 10.95 -12.85
N SER A 68 14.35 11.57 -13.80
CA SER A 68 12.92 11.86 -13.71
C SER A 68 12.08 10.63 -13.99
N THR A 69 12.57 9.73 -14.83
CA THR A 69 11.88 8.49 -15.25
C THR A 69 12.33 7.24 -14.52
N ASP A 70 13.59 7.17 -14.08
CA ASP A 70 14.14 6.03 -13.32
C ASP A 70 14.33 6.39 -11.84
N ALA A 71 13.47 5.83 -10.99
CA ALA A 71 13.45 6.09 -9.56
C ALA A 71 14.53 5.34 -8.77
N VAL A 72 15.40 4.52 -9.40
CA VAL A 72 16.34 3.64 -8.71
C VAL A 72 17.17 4.34 -7.63
N VAL A 73 17.69 5.55 -7.91
CA VAL A 73 18.48 6.30 -6.94
C VAL A 73 17.63 6.77 -5.77
N ARG A 74 16.40 7.23 -6.03
CA ARG A 74 15.45 7.69 -5.00
C ARG A 74 15.06 6.54 -4.06
N VAL A 75 14.71 5.39 -4.62
CA VAL A 75 14.33 4.18 -3.88
C VAL A 75 15.50 3.68 -3.02
N GLN A 76 16.70 3.57 -3.60
CA GLN A 76 17.87 3.11 -2.85
C GLN A 76 18.30 4.11 -1.77
N ALA A 77 18.11 5.41 -1.99
CA ALA A 77 18.34 6.42 -0.97
C ALA A 77 17.29 6.37 0.15
N GLY A 78 16.03 6.05 -0.16
CA GLY A 78 14.98 5.76 0.82
C GLY A 78 15.40 4.61 1.74
N ARG A 79 15.70 3.46 1.17
CA ARG A 79 16.17 2.29 1.91
C ARG A 79 17.45 2.56 2.74
N LEU A 80 18.37 3.34 2.19
CA LEU A 80 19.58 3.74 2.91
C LEU A 80 19.25 4.55 4.18
N ARG A 81 18.27 5.47 4.10
CA ARG A 81 17.81 6.25 5.26
C ARG A 81 17.23 5.37 6.36
N GLU A 82 16.44 4.37 6.00
CA GLU A 82 15.86 3.40 6.94
C GLU A 82 16.93 2.56 7.63
N LEU A 83 17.88 2.05 6.86
CA LEU A 83 19.01 1.30 7.41
C LEU A 83 19.83 2.16 8.38
N LEU A 84 20.07 3.43 8.05
CA LEU A 84 20.75 4.38 8.93
C LEU A 84 19.95 4.62 10.21
N GLN A 85 18.63 4.85 10.12
CA GLN A 85 17.76 5.00 11.28
C GLN A 85 17.78 3.76 12.16
N HIS A 86 17.65 2.58 11.56
CA HIS A 86 17.68 1.31 12.29
C HIS A 86 19.03 1.08 12.98
N TYR A 87 20.14 1.35 12.29
CA TYR A 87 21.49 1.22 12.85
C TYR A 87 21.66 2.12 14.08
N PHE A 88 21.38 3.42 13.96
CA PHE A 88 21.54 4.36 15.06
C PHE A 88 20.51 4.22 16.19
N ALA A 89 19.42 3.49 15.95
CA ALA A 89 18.46 3.13 16.99
C ALA A 89 18.86 1.86 17.77
N ASN A 90 19.72 1.00 17.21
CA ASN A 90 20.10 -0.31 17.78
C ASN A 90 21.62 -0.45 17.96
N GLU A 91 22.34 -0.81 16.88
CA GLU A 91 23.76 -1.13 16.95
C GLU A 91 24.66 0.11 17.18
N GLY A 92 24.25 1.26 16.63
CA GLY A 92 25.03 2.51 16.60
C GLY A 92 24.62 3.55 17.63
N ILE A 93 23.93 3.18 18.73
CA ILE A 93 23.49 4.12 19.77
C ILE A 93 24.67 4.90 20.39
N ALA A 94 25.81 4.25 20.55
CA ALA A 94 27.00 4.84 21.17
C ALA A 94 27.98 5.47 20.16
N GLU A 95 27.61 5.56 18.87
CA GLU A 95 28.47 6.16 17.87
C GLU A 95 28.70 7.65 18.12
N PRO A 96 29.95 8.12 18.02
CA PRO A 96 30.30 9.53 18.28
C PRO A 96 29.75 10.48 17.21
N VAL A 97 29.50 9.97 16.00
CA VAL A 97 28.95 10.73 14.88
C VAL A 97 27.76 10.02 14.31
N ARG A 98 26.64 10.73 14.18
CA ARG A 98 25.47 10.26 13.45
C ARG A 98 25.56 10.71 12.00
N ILE A 99 25.49 9.76 11.07
CA ILE A 99 25.43 10.00 9.63
C ILE A 99 23.97 9.90 9.19
N ALA A 100 23.47 10.92 8.52
CA ALA A 100 22.11 10.96 7.99
C ALA A 100 22.13 11.41 6.53
N ILE A 101 21.18 10.91 5.72
CA ILE A 101 20.94 11.40 4.36
C ILE A 101 19.62 12.15 4.39
N PRO A 102 19.61 13.50 4.33
CA PRO A 102 18.39 14.30 4.36
C PRO A 102 17.43 13.93 3.24
N ARG A 103 16.13 13.99 3.51
CA ARG A 103 15.11 13.84 2.48
C ARG A 103 15.21 14.99 1.48
N GLY A 104 14.94 14.73 0.21
CA GLY A 104 15.08 15.73 -0.87
C GLY A 104 16.48 15.94 -1.41
N GLY A 105 17.51 15.28 -0.83
CA GLY A 105 18.89 15.35 -1.28
C GLY A 105 19.66 14.06 -1.07
N TYR A 106 20.91 14.03 -1.56
CA TYR A 106 21.82 12.89 -1.43
C TYR A 106 23.10 13.24 -0.68
N VAL A 107 23.26 14.51 -0.28
CA VAL A 107 24.43 14.98 0.47
C VAL A 107 24.31 14.53 1.92
N PRO A 108 25.30 13.78 2.48
CA PRO A 108 25.28 13.37 3.87
C PRO A 108 25.31 14.56 4.84
N ALA A 109 24.57 14.43 5.93
CA ALA A 109 24.64 15.33 7.06
C ALA A 109 25.21 14.60 8.27
N TYR A 110 26.01 15.30 9.08
CA TYR A 110 26.71 14.74 10.23
C TYR A 110 26.32 15.47 11.50
N GLU A 111 25.89 14.71 12.50
CA GLU A 111 25.57 15.23 13.83
C GLU A 111 26.52 14.63 14.85
N SER A 112 27.10 15.45 15.71
CA SER A 112 27.90 14.97 16.84
C SER A 112 26.95 14.37 17.89
N ASN A 113 27.07 13.07 18.14
CA ASN A 113 26.31 12.37 19.16
C ASN A 113 27.05 12.55 20.50
N ALA A 114 27.05 13.81 21.03
CA ALA A 114 27.56 14.08 22.36
C ALA A 114 26.61 13.42 23.36
N ILE A 115 26.91 12.17 23.73
CA ILE A 115 26.38 11.60 24.97
C ILE A 115 26.89 12.55 26.05
N ARG A 116 26.00 13.34 26.66
CA ARG A 116 26.30 14.01 27.92
C ARG A 116 26.52 12.90 28.96
N LEU A 117 27.77 12.51 29.14
CA LEU A 117 28.21 11.95 30.41
C LEU A 117 27.93 13.03 31.45
N PRO A 118 27.23 12.72 32.54
CA PRO A 118 27.13 13.70 33.64
C PRO A 118 28.54 14.03 34.09
N ASP A 119 28.85 15.32 34.18
CA ASP A 119 30.07 15.86 34.76
C ASP A 119 30.28 15.27 36.17
N ILE A 120 31.17 14.27 36.25
CA ILE A 120 31.77 13.85 37.51
C ILE A 120 33.17 14.46 37.54
N ALA A 121 33.21 15.77 37.78
CA ALA A 121 34.40 16.48 38.14
C ALA A 121 34.00 17.45 39.27
N GLU A 122 34.00 16.96 40.49
CA GLU A 122 34.30 17.66 41.72
C GLU A 122 33.87 16.80 42.92
N ALA A 123 34.82 16.01 43.42
CA ALA A 123 35.03 15.70 44.83
C ALA A 123 36.07 14.59 44.96
N VAL A 124 37.35 15.01 45.00
CA VAL A 124 38.40 14.18 45.57
C VAL A 124 38.58 14.66 47.02
N PRO A 125 38.48 13.79 48.00
CA PRO A 125 39.38 13.85 49.13
C PRO A 125 40.35 12.67 49.05
N GLU A 126 41.64 13.03 49.04
CA GLU A 126 42.74 12.12 49.36
C GLU A 126 42.48 11.40 50.68
N LEU A 127 42.61 10.07 50.67
CA LEU A 127 43.03 9.33 51.86
C LEU A 127 44.04 8.26 51.49
N ARG A 128 45.12 8.29 52.26
CA ARG A 128 46.38 7.58 52.16
C ARG A 128 46.22 6.07 52.29
N LEU A 129 47.10 5.40 51.59
CA LEU A 129 47.56 4.04 51.78
C LEU A 129 47.97 3.76 53.22
N ASP A 130 47.54 2.64 53.78
CA ASP A 130 48.38 1.78 54.61
C ASP A 130 47.96 0.33 54.43
N GLY A 131 48.96 -0.51 54.24
CA GLY A 131 48.86 -1.88 53.83
C GLY A 131 48.50 -2.87 54.94
N ALA A 132 48.13 -4.04 54.53
CA ALA A 132 48.67 -5.29 55.08
C ALA A 132 48.01 -6.50 54.44
N SER A 133 48.85 -7.41 54.14
CA SER A 133 48.71 -8.75 53.54
C SER A 133 47.86 -9.76 54.32
N ALA A 134 47.61 -10.82 53.59
CA ALA A 134 47.44 -12.21 54.03
C ALA A 134 46.00 -12.73 53.99
N ASP A 135 45.71 -13.59 53.12
CA ASP A 135 46.00 -15.08 52.97
C ASP A 135 44.85 -15.98 53.38
N ARG A 136 44.59 -16.93 52.51
CA ARG A 136 44.02 -18.27 52.69
C ARG A 136 42.53 -18.56 52.72
N SER A 137 42.20 -19.21 51.71
CA SER A 137 41.81 -20.64 51.56
C SER A 137 40.37 -21.08 51.83
N ASN A 138 39.86 -21.69 50.78
CA ASN A 138 39.06 -22.92 50.74
C ASN A 138 37.92 -23.16 51.74
N GLU A 139 36.72 -23.40 51.25
CA GLU A 139 36.16 -24.74 51.30
C GLU A 139 34.83 -24.85 50.55
N ALA A 140 34.67 -26.02 49.94
CA ALA A 140 33.51 -26.44 49.20
C ALA A 140 32.36 -26.86 50.15
N GLY A 141 31.13 -26.63 49.72
CA GLY A 141 29.94 -27.11 50.41
C GLY A 141 28.79 -27.37 49.44
N THR A 142 28.65 -28.61 49.06
CA THR A 142 27.50 -29.22 48.37
C THR A 142 26.23 -29.15 49.21
N GLY A 143 25.10 -28.75 48.63
CA GLY A 143 23.78 -28.84 49.25
C GLY A 143 22.68 -28.84 48.19
N THR A 144 22.11 -30.03 47.94
CA THR A 144 21.02 -30.36 47.04
C THR A 144 19.67 -29.85 47.56
N PRO A 145 18.64 -29.71 46.70
CA PRO A 145 17.50 -28.85 46.95
C PRO A 145 16.37 -29.54 47.74
N GLU A 146 15.76 -28.75 48.58
CA GLU A 146 14.55 -29.15 49.32
C GLU A 146 13.31 -28.56 48.63
N ALA A 147 12.35 -29.43 48.34
CA ALA A 147 11.07 -29.13 47.75
C ALA A 147 10.19 -28.35 48.73
N MET A 148 9.67 -27.22 48.33
CA MET A 148 8.63 -26.50 49.07
C MET A 148 7.29 -26.56 48.38
N SER A 149 6.35 -27.07 49.16
CA SER A 149 4.96 -27.41 48.90
C SER A 149 4.10 -26.27 48.33
N LEU A 150 3.26 -26.64 47.39
CA LEU A 150 2.15 -25.85 46.87
C LEU A 150 1.11 -25.57 47.96
N THR A 151 0.93 -24.31 48.32
CA THR A 151 -0.21 -23.85 49.11
C THR A 151 -1.36 -23.49 48.17
N SER A 152 -2.48 -24.16 48.33
CA SER A 152 -3.73 -23.98 47.62
C SER A 152 -4.36 -22.60 47.89
N VAL A 153 -4.69 -21.85 46.84
CA VAL A 153 -5.52 -20.65 46.89
C VAL A 153 -6.99 -21.05 46.70
N PRO A 154 -7.93 -20.53 47.51
CA PRO A 154 -9.34 -20.89 47.41
C PRO A 154 -10.01 -20.25 46.20
N THR A 155 -10.65 -21.07 45.39
CA THR A 155 -11.51 -20.69 44.28
C THR A 155 -12.82 -20.04 44.77
N SER A 156 -13.02 -18.77 44.50
CA SER A 156 -14.34 -18.12 44.58
C SER A 156 -15.18 -18.44 43.34
N PRO A 157 -16.48 -18.72 43.47
CA PRO A 157 -17.31 -19.07 42.34
C PRO A 157 -17.64 -17.82 41.51
N ALA A 158 -17.36 -17.86 40.20
CA ALA A 158 -17.72 -16.85 39.24
C ALA A 158 -19.25 -16.73 39.07
N PRO A 159 -19.83 -15.51 38.99
CA PRO A 159 -21.25 -15.35 38.78
C PRO A 159 -21.62 -15.78 37.35
N SER A 160 -22.74 -16.52 37.25
CA SER A 160 -23.22 -17.19 36.04
C SER A 160 -23.42 -16.28 34.83
N VAL A 161 -22.51 -16.35 33.86
CA VAL A 161 -22.57 -15.69 32.53
C VAL A 161 -23.86 -16.06 31.76
N ALA A 162 -24.49 -17.19 32.09
CA ALA A 162 -25.72 -17.67 31.45
C ALA A 162 -26.95 -16.75 31.66
N ARG A 163 -26.99 -15.95 32.73
CA ARG A 163 -28.10 -15.05 33.00
C ARG A 163 -28.05 -13.78 32.16
N HIS A 164 -26.84 -13.26 31.91
CA HIS A 164 -26.61 -12.09 31.05
C HIS A 164 -26.81 -12.40 29.56
N LEU A 165 -26.51 -13.61 29.15
CA LEU A 165 -26.70 -14.06 27.76
C LEU A 165 -28.18 -14.16 27.39
N ARG A 166 -29.07 -14.54 28.33
CA ARG A 166 -30.52 -14.58 28.10
C ARG A 166 -31.12 -13.18 27.97
N PHE A 167 -30.67 -12.22 28.76
CA PHE A 167 -31.11 -10.82 28.62
C PHE A 167 -30.63 -10.18 27.32
N PHE A 168 -29.42 -10.52 26.88
CA PHE A 168 -28.88 -10.06 25.59
C PHE A 168 -29.70 -10.57 24.40
N TRP A 169 -30.06 -11.86 24.39
CA TRP A 169 -30.90 -12.42 23.33
C TRP A 169 -32.34 -11.92 23.37
N MET A 170 -32.88 -11.64 24.54
CA MET A 170 -34.21 -11.00 24.64
C MET A 170 -34.19 -9.56 24.11
N ALA A 171 -33.15 -8.79 24.37
CA ALA A 171 -33.01 -7.44 23.84
C ALA A 171 -32.91 -7.44 22.32
N ILE A 172 -32.14 -8.37 21.72
CA ILE A 172 -32.06 -8.54 20.26
C ILE A 172 -33.41 -8.91 19.65
N ALA A 173 -34.15 -9.83 20.25
CA ALA A 173 -35.46 -10.23 19.79
C ALA A 173 -36.49 -9.05 19.84
N LEU A 174 -36.39 -8.18 20.84
CA LEU A 174 -37.23 -6.99 20.96
C LEU A 174 -36.88 -5.94 19.88
N VAL A 175 -35.62 -5.75 19.57
CA VAL A 175 -35.17 -4.85 18.49
C VAL A 175 -35.65 -5.36 17.13
N ILE A 176 -35.54 -6.67 16.87
CA ILE A 176 -36.05 -7.27 15.62
C ILE A 176 -37.59 -7.12 15.48
N ALA A 177 -38.30 -7.34 16.56
CA ALA A 177 -39.77 -7.15 16.57
C ALA A 177 -40.16 -5.67 16.32
N MET A 178 -39.44 -4.73 16.90
CA MET A 178 -39.65 -3.29 16.71
C MET A 178 -39.33 -2.84 15.28
N LEU A 179 -38.26 -3.37 14.67
CA LEU A 179 -37.95 -3.15 13.25
C LEU A 179 -39.01 -3.74 12.33
N GLY A 180 -39.54 -4.91 12.63
CA GLY A 180 -40.64 -5.53 11.88
C GLY A 180 -41.89 -4.67 11.87
N VAL A 181 -42.26 -4.08 13.01
CA VAL A 181 -43.41 -3.14 13.12
C VAL A 181 -43.18 -1.84 12.35
N LEU A 182 -41.92 -1.35 12.33
CA LEU A 182 -41.57 -0.14 11.57
C LEU A 182 -41.68 -0.37 10.05
N ILE A 183 -41.24 -1.53 9.57
CA ILE A 183 -41.33 -1.91 8.15
C ILE A 183 -42.79 -2.08 7.73
N LEU A 184 -43.64 -2.68 8.57
CA LEU A 184 -45.06 -2.82 8.32
C LEU A 184 -45.80 -1.46 8.31
N ARG A 185 -45.38 -0.49 9.11
CA ARG A 185 -45.95 0.87 9.10
C ARG A 185 -45.56 1.67 7.85
N GLN A 186 -44.36 1.48 7.30
CA GLN A 186 -43.92 2.15 6.07
C GLN A 186 -44.61 1.59 4.82
N GLY A 187 -45.06 0.32 4.83
CA GLY A 187 -45.76 -0.30 3.71
C GLY A 187 -47.21 0.15 3.53
N SER A 188 -47.80 0.84 4.53
CA SER A 188 -49.25 1.19 4.51
C SER A 188 -49.58 2.60 4.03
N THR A 189 -48.59 3.43 3.69
CA THR A 189 -48.83 4.83 3.22
C THR A 189 -48.70 5.01 1.70
N ALA A 190 -48.44 3.94 0.92
CA ALA A 190 -48.25 4.02 -0.52
C ALA A 190 -49.49 3.69 -1.37
N LEU A 191 -50.68 3.50 -0.76
CA LEU A 191 -51.89 3.02 -1.47
C LEU A 191 -53.10 3.98 -1.54
N LEU A 192 -52.94 5.27 -1.25
CA LEU A 192 -54.05 6.25 -1.42
C LEU A 192 -53.53 7.59 -1.99
N ALA A 193 -53.23 7.65 -3.28
CA ALA A 193 -53.31 8.87 -4.08
C ALA A 193 -53.47 8.51 -5.56
N GLY A 194 -54.69 8.16 -5.92
CA GLY A 194 -55.12 8.17 -7.31
C GLY A 194 -55.80 9.53 -7.58
N GLY A 195 -55.33 10.21 -8.60
CA GLY A 195 -55.91 11.47 -9.08
C GLY A 195 -55.46 11.74 -10.52
N ASP A 196 -56.38 11.51 -11.47
CA ASP A 196 -56.24 11.80 -12.89
C ASP A 196 -55.86 13.26 -13.17
N ILE A 197 -54.84 13.50 -13.99
CA ILE A 197 -54.81 14.67 -14.89
C ILE A 197 -54.15 14.26 -16.20
N SER A 198 -54.93 14.24 -17.27
CA SER A 198 -54.51 14.13 -18.66
C SER A 198 -53.75 15.37 -19.11
N ALA A 199 -52.52 15.20 -19.56
CA ALA A 199 -51.79 16.19 -20.37
C ALA A 199 -50.93 15.46 -21.42
N THR A 200 -51.13 15.82 -22.66
CA THR A 200 -50.53 15.33 -23.91
C THR A 200 -49.00 15.35 -23.92
N PRO A 201 -48.37 14.33 -24.49
CA PRO A 201 -46.91 14.25 -24.58
C PRO A 201 -46.40 14.71 -25.95
N GLU A 202 -45.76 15.86 -26.00
CA GLU A 202 -44.83 16.15 -27.08
C GLU A 202 -43.75 17.13 -26.58
N THR A 203 -42.47 16.74 -26.64
CA THR A 203 -41.21 17.45 -26.39
C THR A 203 -40.42 17.12 -25.13
N ALA A 204 -40.73 16.09 -24.35
CA ALA A 204 -39.89 15.74 -23.17
C ALA A 204 -38.88 14.61 -23.39
N GLY A 205 -38.84 13.97 -24.57
CA GLY A 205 -38.03 12.75 -24.78
C GLY A 205 -36.54 12.98 -24.99
N ALA A 206 -36.14 14.15 -25.53
CA ALA A 206 -34.73 14.40 -25.86
C ALA A 206 -33.90 14.92 -24.68
N THR A 207 -34.50 15.73 -23.80
CA THR A 207 -33.83 16.29 -22.61
C THR A 207 -33.67 15.27 -21.47
N ALA A 208 -34.64 14.35 -21.32
CA ALA A 208 -34.55 13.29 -20.30
C ALA A 208 -33.47 12.24 -20.61
N SER A 209 -33.20 11.96 -21.89
CA SER A 209 -32.15 11.02 -22.29
C SER A 209 -30.75 11.58 -22.07
N ILE A 210 -30.53 12.88 -22.31
CA ILE A 210 -29.25 13.54 -22.10
C ILE A 210 -28.95 13.70 -20.62
N THR A 211 -29.93 14.05 -19.79
CA THR A 211 -29.76 14.15 -18.33
C THR A 211 -29.61 12.78 -17.65
N SER A 212 -30.24 11.73 -18.16
CA SER A 212 -30.09 10.37 -17.67
C SER A 212 -28.70 9.78 -17.97
N SER A 213 -28.17 10.02 -19.17
CA SER A 213 -26.82 9.57 -19.55
C SER A 213 -25.73 10.34 -18.78
N ALA A 214 -25.88 11.65 -18.61
CA ALA A 214 -24.93 12.46 -17.84
C ALA A 214 -24.89 12.08 -16.35
N ARG A 215 -25.99 11.59 -15.76
CA ARG A 215 -26.02 11.08 -14.39
C ARG A 215 -25.45 9.68 -14.24
N ALA A 216 -25.48 8.86 -15.31
CA ALA A 216 -24.95 7.49 -15.27
C ALA A 216 -23.43 7.43 -15.15
N ASP A 217 -22.72 8.42 -15.72
CA ASP A 217 -21.26 8.51 -15.72
C ASP A 217 -20.72 9.47 -14.64
N ALA A 218 -21.55 9.97 -13.71
CA ALA A 218 -21.13 10.91 -12.67
C ALA A 218 -20.18 10.26 -11.66
N LEU A 219 -19.10 10.99 -11.37
CA LEU A 219 -18.10 10.65 -10.37
C LEU A 219 -18.20 11.59 -9.15
N PRO A 220 -17.65 11.20 -7.98
CA PRO A 220 -17.52 12.10 -6.85
C PRO A 220 -16.71 13.35 -7.24
N GLN A 221 -17.27 14.53 -6.95
CA GLN A 221 -16.60 15.80 -7.21
C GLN A 221 -15.63 16.13 -6.07
N VAL A 222 -14.42 16.55 -6.42
CA VAL A 222 -13.38 16.88 -5.44
C VAL A 222 -12.82 18.28 -5.72
N TYR A 223 -12.73 19.07 -4.65
CA TYR A 223 -12.26 20.46 -4.65
C TYR A 223 -11.02 20.60 -3.77
N ILE A 224 -10.30 21.71 -3.91
CA ILE A 224 -9.21 22.13 -3.02
C ILE A 224 -9.56 23.50 -2.42
N GLY A 225 -9.43 23.61 -1.10
CA GLY A 225 -9.51 24.87 -0.35
C GLY A 225 -8.13 25.20 0.23
N LEU A 226 -7.60 26.38 -0.10
CA LEU A 226 -6.36 26.89 0.50
C LEU A 226 -6.71 27.95 1.55
N LYS A 227 -6.61 27.57 2.82
CA LYS A 227 -6.91 28.43 3.99
C LYS A 227 -5.68 28.73 4.85
N ALA A 228 -4.55 28.06 4.57
CA ALA A 228 -3.26 28.35 5.16
C ALA A 228 -2.46 29.30 4.26
N ASP A 229 -1.74 30.23 4.87
CA ASP A 229 -0.89 31.19 4.16
C ASP A 229 0.56 30.69 4.01
N GLY A 230 1.27 31.26 3.05
CA GLY A 230 2.70 31.04 2.86
C GLY A 230 3.07 30.15 1.67
N SER A 231 4.38 30.15 1.36
CA SER A 231 4.93 29.43 0.22
C SER A 231 4.81 27.90 0.35
N ASP A 232 4.88 27.39 1.59
CA ASP A 232 4.80 25.95 1.86
C ASP A 232 3.36 25.44 1.64
N ALA A 233 2.35 26.17 2.12
CA ALA A 233 0.94 25.86 1.87
C ALA A 233 0.62 25.87 0.36
N SER A 234 1.14 26.88 -0.36
CA SER A 234 0.99 26.97 -1.81
C SER A 234 1.65 25.78 -2.54
N ARG A 235 2.81 25.32 -2.07
CA ARG A 235 3.50 24.13 -2.62
C ARG A 235 2.70 22.87 -2.37
N VAL A 236 2.19 22.67 -1.15
CA VAL A 236 1.31 21.55 -0.80
C VAL A 236 0.07 21.55 -1.69
N ALA A 237 -0.56 22.72 -1.89
CA ALA A 237 -1.72 22.87 -2.78
C ALA A 237 -1.39 22.49 -4.24
N ALA A 238 -0.21 22.88 -4.73
CA ALA A 238 0.24 22.56 -6.08
C ALA A 238 0.46 21.03 -6.25
N SER A 239 1.13 20.38 -5.27
CA SER A 239 1.34 18.93 -5.30
C SER A 239 0.03 18.16 -5.17
N LEU A 240 -0.88 18.62 -4.30
CA LEU A 240 -2.21 18.02 -4.15
C LEU A 240 -3.02 18.14 -5.45
N ARG A 241 -3.00 19.30 -6.11
CA ARG A 241 -3.63 19.54 -7.42
C ARG A 241 -3.07 18.61 -8.50
N ALA A 242 -1.74 18.48 -8.55
CA ALA A 242 -1.08 17.57 -9.49
C ALA A 242 -1.50 16.11 -9.28
N GLY A 243 -1.56 15.66 -8.02
CA GLY A 243 -2.01 14.32 -7.70
C GLY A 243 -3.47 14.07 -8.05
N LEU A 244 -4.39 14.96 -7.63
CA LEU A 244 -5.83 14.83 -7.88
C LEU A 244 -6.16 14.74 -9.37
N SER A 245 -5.46 15.50 -10.22
CA SER A 245 -5.72 15.54 -11.67
C SER A 245 -5.43 14.21 -12.38
N GLY A 246 -4.71 13.29 -11.76
CA GLY A 246 -4.38 11.98 -12.33
C GLY A 246 -5.27 10.82 -11.86
N PHE A 247 -6.30 11.08 -11.04
CA PHE A 247 -7.24 10.03 -10.61
C PHE A 247 -8.51 10.05 -11.43
N ASP A 248 -8.73 9.03 -12.25
CA ASP A 248 -9.95 8.87 -13.06
C ASP A 248 -11.18 8.43 -12.23
N THR A 249 -10.99 8.17 -10.94
CA THR A 249 -12.05 7.75 -10.01
C THR A 249 -12.85 8.91 -9.43
N ILE A 250 -12.43 10.14 -9.70
CA ILE A 250 -13.08 11.37 -9.23
C ILE A 250 -13.20 12.37 -10.37
N ASP A 251 -14.07 13.36 -10.18
CA ASP A 251 -14.14 14.56 -11.01
C ASP A 251 -13.47 15.71 -10.24
N PHE A 252 -12.21 15.99 -10.57
CA PHE A 252 -11.45 17.05 -9.91
C PHE A 252 -11.81 18.42 -10.47
N ILE A 253 -12.38 19.30 -9.63
CA ILE A 253 -12.80 20.65 -9.99
C ILE A 253 -11.73 21.66 -9.60
N GLY A 254 -10.92 22.06 -10.56
CA GLY A 254 -9.76 22.93 -10.37
C GLY A 254 -10.05 24.42 -10.15
N ARG A 255 -11.27 24.81 -9.81
CA ARG A 255 -11.65 26.22 -9.58
C ARG A 255 -11.39 26.60 -8.11
N ASP A 256 -10.84 27.78 -7.88
CA ASP A 256 -10.49 28.29 -6.55
C ASP A 256 -11.71 28.82 -5.77
N THR A 257 -12.89 28.93 -6.37
CA THR A 257 -14.11 29.42 -5.73
C THR A 257 -15.23 28.41 -5.86
N VAL A 258 -15.60 27.82 -4.75
CA VAL A 258 -16.83 27.07 -4.61
C VAL A 258 -17.99 28.08 -4.49
N ASN A 259 -18.44 28.61 -5.61
CA ASN A 259 -19.70 29.31 -5.67
C ASN A 259 -20.78 28.24 -5.74
N ASP A 260 -21.44 28.03 -4.61
CA ASP A 260 -22.56 27.12 -4.40
C ASP A 260 -22.24 25.66 -4.77
N PRO A 261 -21.91 24.80 -3.77
CA PRO A 261 -21.83 23.38 -4.07
C PRO A 261 -23.23 22.98 -4.57
N ALA A 262 -23.29 22.49 -5.79
CA ALA A 262 -24.50 21.82 -6.24
C ALA A 262 -24.96 20.90 -5.10
N ASP A 263 -26.24 20.85 -4.85
CA ASP A 263 -26.93 20.10 -3.78
C ASP A 263 -26.67 18.57 -3.86
N ASP A 264 -25.48 18.19 -4.29
CA ASP A 264 -25.09 16.83 -4.62
C ASP A 264 -24.26 16.24 -3.48
N ALA A 265 -24.81 15.22 -2.84
CA ALA A 265 -24.22 14.50 -1.72
C ALA A 265 -22.83 13.90 -2.00
N ALA A 266 -22.38 13.90 -3.24
CA ALA A 266 -21.09 13.34 -3.71
C ALA A 266 -19.98 14.38 -3.85
N SER A 267 -20.06 15.54 -3.21
CA SER A 267 -19.05 16.59 -3.27
C SER A 267 -18.14 16.62 -2.04
N PHE A 268 -16.83 16.72 -2.27
CA PHE A 268 -15.78 16.66 -1.24
C PHE A 268 -14.76 17.77 -1.45
N ILE A 269 -14.08 18.18 -0.37
CA ILE A 269 -13.04 19.19 -0.43
C ILE A 269 -11.81 18.76 0.37
N PHE A 270 -10.64 18.96 -0.19
CA PHE A 270 -9.38 18.94 0.54
C PHE A 270 -9.03 20.35 0.99
N ASP A 271 -9.22 20.63 2.27
CA ASP A 271 -8.85 21.90 2.88
C ASP A 271 -7.41 21.85 3.39
N ILE A 272 -6.63 22.86 3.03
CA ILE A 272 -5.27 23.08 3.50
C ILE A 272 -5.33 24.17 4.55
N LEU A 273 -5.14 23.79 5.82
CA LEU A 273 -5.34 24.60 7.01
C LEU A 273 -4.00 24.88 7.71
N PRO A 274 -3.88 25.95 8.52
CA PRO A 274 -2.83 26.04 9.52
C PRO A 274 -2.91 24.85 10.47
N GLY A 275 -1.78 24.24 10.78
CA GLY A 275 -1.73 23.12 11.72
C GLY A 275 -1.70 23.59 13.19
N PRO A 276 -1.64 22.62 14.15
CA PRO A 276 -1.73 22.91 15.58
C PRO A 276 -0.53 23.69 16.11
N ASP A 277 0.65 23.47 15.55
CA ASP A 277 1.89 24.15 15.98
C ASP A 277 2.33 25.19 14.96
N ALA A 278 3.15 26.15 15.43
CA ALA A 278 3.65 27.22 14.58
C ALA A 278 4.43 26.65 13.39
N GLY A 279 3.88 26.89 12.22
CA GLY A 279 4.44 26.42 10.96
C GLY A 279 3.96 25.05 10.49
N ASP A 280 3.11 24.34 11.20
CA ASP A 280 2.45 23.12 10.72
C ASP A 280 1.40 23.43 9.64
N ILE A 281 1.15 22.46 8.78
CA ILE A 281 0.07 22.49 7.77
C ILE A 281 -0.76 21.23 7.95
N THR A 282 -2.08 21.40 8.09
CA THR A 282 -3.02 20.28 8.14
C THR A 282 -3.78 20.20 6.81
N ILE A 283 -3.86 19.00 6.25
CA ILE A 283 -4.71 18.70 5.10
C ILE A 283 -5.90 17.87 5.60
N GLU A 284 -7.11 18.34 5.35
CA GLU A 284 -8.34 17.65 5.73
C GLU A 284 -9.21 17.36 4.51
N LEU A 285 -9.66 16.12 4.37
CA LEU A 285 -10.71 15.73 3.44
C LEU A 285 -12.06 15.82 4.15
N GLN A 286 -12.97 16.62 3.63
CA GLN A 286 -14.31 16.81 4.19
C GLN A 286 -15.40 16.55 3.16
N SER A 287 -16.55 16.03 3.62
CA SER A 287 -17.78 16.02 2.84
C SER A 287 -18.41 17.41 2.86
N MET A 288 -18.64 18.00 1.70
CA MET A 288 -19.21 19.34 1.59
C MET A 288 -20.68 19.38 2.06
N ALA A 289 -21.42 18.30 1.82
CA ALA A 289 -22.82 18.22 2.22
C ALA A 289 -23.02 18.16 3.74
N SER A 290 -22.14 17.48 4.50
CA SER A 290 -22.30 17.29 5.94
C SER A 290 -21.29 18.06 6.78
N GLY A 291 -20.22 18.60 6.19
CA GLY A 291 -19.08 19.19 6.89
C GLY A 291 -18.24 18.16 7.69
N ARG A 292 -18.51 16.86 7.53
CA ARG A 292 -17.78 15.81 8.25
C ARG A 292 -16.37 15.66 7.71
N VAL A 293 -15.38 15.75 8.60
CA VAL A 293 -13.98 15.40 8.29
C VAL A 293 -13.87 13.89 8.17
N LEU A 294 -13.38 13.41 7.04
CA LEU A 294 -13.21 12.00 6.69
C LEU A 294 -11.78 11.52 6.88
N LEU A 295 -10.81 12.41 6.63
CA LEU A 295 -9.39 12.13 6.74
C LEU A 295 -8.66 13.43 7.09
N SER A 296 -7.68 13.35 7.98
CA SER A 296 -6.83 14.49 8.35
C SER A 296 -5.37 14.05 8.43
N ARG A 297 -4.45 14.87 7.92
CA ARG A 297 -3.00 14.66 7.97
C ARG A 297 -2.30 15.95 8.32
N ASN A 298 -1.41 15.89 9.33
CA ASN A 298 -0.55 17.01 9.69
C ASN A 298 0.82 16.87 9.04
N LEU A 299 1.31 17.96 8.44
CA LEU A 299 2.63 18.11 7.86
C LEU A 299 3.44 19.06 8.75
N THR A 300 4.41 18.52 9.46
CA THR A 300 5.32 19.31 10.29
C THR A 300 6.40 19.98 9.43
N PRO A 301 7.14 20.97 9.95
CA PRO A 301 8.28 21.54 9.23
C PRO A 301 9.34 20.50 8.79
N ALA A 302 9.46 19.39 9.51
CA ALA A 302 10.36 18.29 9.15
C ALA A 302 9.89 17.51 7.92
N ASP A 303 8.59 17.50 7.65
CA ASP A 303 7.98 16.81 6.48
C ASP A 303 7.98 17.67 5.21
N ARG A 304 8.57 18.89 5.22
CA ARG A 304 8.47 19.84 4.09
C ARG A 304 9.52 19.70 3.01
N ALA A 305 10.44 18.75 3.14
CA ALA A 305 11.27 18.37 2.00
C ALA A 305 10.35 17.90 0.86
N PRO A 306 10.60 18.30 -0.41
CA PRO A 306 9.68 18.00 -1.53
C PRO A 306 9.27 16.53 -1.61
N ALA A 307 10.23 15.60 -1.48
CA ALA A 307 9.93 14.17 -1.52
C ALA A 307 9.05 13.70 -0.35
N ALA A 308 9.22 14.25 0.85
CA ALA A 308 8.39 13.90 2.00
C ALA A 308 6.95 14.41 1.83
N VAL A 309 6.77 15.61 1.28
CA VAL A 309 5.45 16.15 0.94
C VAL A 309 4.78 15.25 -0.11
N GLU A 310 5.51 14.85 -1.15
CA GLU A 310 5.00 13.96 -2.20
C GLU A 310 4.55 12.61 -1.62
N ASP A 311 5.37 11.97 -0.77
CA ASP A 311 5.03 10.69 -0.11
C ASP A 311 3.77 10.82 0.78
N ARG A 312 3.67 11.92 1.55
CA ARG A 312 2.48 12.17 2.40
C ARG A 312 1.22 12.43 1.60
N ILE A 313 1.34 13.17 0.49
CA ILE A 313 0.21 13.39 -0.43
C ILE A 313 -0.16 12.08 -1.11
N ALA A 314 0.80 11.29 -1.58
CA ALA A 314 0.54 10.00 -2.21
C ALA A 314 -0.18 9.02 -1.24
N ASP A 315 0.24 8.93 0.03
CA ASP A 315 -0.48 8.17 1.07
C ASP A 315 -1.92 8.66 1.23
N MET A 316 -2.10 9.98 1.37
CA MET A 316 -3.41 10.56 1.58
C MET A 316 -4.35 10.33 0.39
N LEU A 317 -3.87 10.58 -0.83
CA LEU A 317 -4.65 10.40 -2.05
C LEU A 317 -4.96 8.91 -2.31
N SER A 318 -4.00 8.01 -2.12
CA SER A 318 -4.21 6.56 -2.25
C SER A 318 -5.15 5.99 -1.18
N SER A 319 -5.24 6.63 0.00
CA SER A 319 -6.23 6.29 1.04
C SER A 319 -7.62 6.83 0.73
N ALA A 320 -7.73 7.93 0.00
CA ALA A 320 -9.00 8.65 -0.18
C ALA A 320 -9.72 8.33 -1.49
N LEU A 321 -8.98 8.29 -2.61
CA LEU A 321 -9.56 8.43 -3.95
C LEU A 321 -9.84 7.12 -4.71
N PRO A 322 -9.10 6.02 -4.55
CA PRO A 322 -9.44 4.76 -5.20
C PRO A 322 -10.87 4.33 -4.87
N ALA A 323 -11.45 3.50 -5.72
CA ALA A 323 -12.81 2.98 -5.55
C ALA A 323 -13.02 2.17 -4.24
N SER A 324 -11.95 1.73 -3.60
CA SER A 324 -11.94 1.13 -2.26
C SER A 324 -11.64 2.15 -1.13
N GLY A 325 -11.42 3.42 -1.46
CA GLY A 325 -10.95 4.45 -0.54
C GLY A 325 -12.05 5.13 0.28
N THR A 326 -11.63 6.13 1.05
CA THR A 326 -12.46 6.81 2.05
C THR A 326 -13.69 7.48 1.44
N ILE A 327 -13.57 8.13 0.26
CA ILE A 327 -14.69 8.80 -0.42
C ILE A 327 -15.77 7.77 -0.78
N TYR A 328 -15.41 6.68 -1.42
CA TYR A 328 -16.36 5.66 -1.85
C TYR A 328 -17.01 4.94 -0.66
N ASN A 329 -16.26 4.65 0.39
CA ASN A 329 -16.79 4.07 1.62
C ASN A 329 -17.79 5.02 2.32
N TYR A 330 -17.51 6.33 2.31
CA TYR A 330 -18.45 7.32 2.85
C TYR A 330 -19.74 7.40 2.03
N ILE A 331 -19.65 7.42 0.69
CA ILE A 331 -20.81 7.43 -0.20
C ILE A 331 -21.67 6.18 0.03
N GLU A 332 -21.06 5.00 0.19
CA GLU A 332 -21.81 3.76 0.48
C GLU A 332 -22.58 3.84 1.80
N GLN A 333 -21.97 4.44 2.83
CA GLN A 333 -22.58 4.54 4.16
C GLN A 333 -23.72 5.58 4.25
N THR A 334 -23.66 6.62 3.43
CA THR A 334 -24.55 7.79 3.56
C THR A 334 -25.59 7.93 2.46
N GLY A 335 -25.44 7.18 1.37
CA GLY A 335 -26.30 7.31 0.21
C GLY A 335 -26.58 6.01 -0.51
N THR A 336 -27.27 6.11 -1.63
CA THR A 336 -27.49 5.05 -2.60
C THR A 336 -26.73 5.39 -3.87
N PRO A 337 -25.45 4.99 -3.98
CA PRO A 337 -24.67 5.26 -5.17
C PRO A 337 -25.33 4.62 -6.40
N ASN A 338 -25.21 5.27 -7.54
CA ASN A 338 -25.76 4.80 -8.82
C ASN A 338 -24.75 4.97 -9.94
N GLY A 339 -25.05 4.46 -11.13
CA GLY A 339 -24.23 4.61 -12.31
C GLY A 339 -22.78 4.15 -12.12
N LEU A 340 -21.85 4.97 -12.62
CA LEU A 340 -20.41 4.65 -12.58
C LEU A 340 -19.89 4.57 -11.14
N THR A 341 -20.28 5.48 -10.25
CA THR A 341 -19.88 5.47 -8.83
C THR A 341 -20.24 4.13 -8.15
N GLN A 342 -21.46 3.59 -8.40
CA GLN A 342 -21.86 2.28 -7.90
C GLN A 342 -21.00 1.16 -8.45
N CYS A 343 -20.71 1.18 -9.77
CA CYS A 343 -19.91 0.13 -10.39
C CYS A 343 -18.46 0.14 -9.90
N LEU A 344 -17.89 1.33 -9.70
CA LEU A 344 -16.55 1.47 -9.13
C LEU A 344 -16.50 0.98 -7.68
N LEU A 345 -17.52 1.26 -6.87
CA LEU A 345 -17.62 0.73 -5.51
C LEU A 345 -17.58 -0.81 -5.50
N LEU A 346 -18.35 -1.45 -6.38
CA LEU A 346 -18.34 -2.91 -6.52
C LEU A 346 -16.97 -3.41 -6.98
N ASN A 347 -16.33 -2.70 -7.90
CA ASN A 347 -14.98 -3.00 -8.35
C ASN A 347 -13.94 -2.86 -7.22
N GLY A 348 -14.03 -1.80 -6.41
CA GLY A 348 -13.19 -1.62 -5.22
C GLY A 348 -13.34 -2.77 -4.22
N LYS A 349 -14.57 -3.27 -4.02
CA LYS A 349 -14.81 -4.46 -3.19
C LYS A 349 -14.14 -5.71 -3.75
N TYR A 350 -14.16 -5.89 -5.08
CA TYR A 350 -13.43 -6.98 -5.72
C TYR A 350 -11.92 -6.87 -5.51
N TYR A 351 -11.34 -5.69 -5.66
CA TYR A 351 -9.90 -5.52 -5.43
C TYR A 351 -9.46 -5.83 -4.00
N LEU A 352 -10.34 -5.59 -3.01
CA LEU A 352 -10.06 -5.92 -1.61
C LEU A 352 -10.33 -7.39 -1.29
N ASP A 353 -11.35 -8.00 -1.92
CA ASP A 353 -11.79 -9.38 -1.66
C ASP A 353 -11.99 -10.11 -2.99
N GLN A 354 -10.89 -10.58 -3.57
CA GLN A 354 -10.82 -11.18 -4.90
C GLN A 354 -11.41 -12.60 -4.92
N ASN A 355 -12.71 -12.70 -5.16
CA ASN A 355 -13.44 -13.95 -5.36
C ASN A 355 -14.45 -13.85 -6.52
N ALA A 356 -14.98 -14.99 -6.98
CA ALA A 356 -15.88 -15.05 -8.13
C ALA A 356 -17.15 -14.19 -7.96
N ARG A 357 -17.71 -14.09 -6.75
CA ARG A 357 -18.96 -13.34 -6.50
C ARG A 357 -18.74 -11.82 -6.58
N THR A 358 -17.68 -11.32 -5.94
CA THR A 358 -17.35 -9.88 -6.01
C THR A 358 -16.93 -9.49 -7.42
N HIS A 359 -16.22 -10.37 -8.14
CA HIS A 359 -15.88 -10.21 -9.55
C HIS A 359 -17.14 -10.07 -10.43
N GLU A 360 -18.06 -11.03 -10.35
CA GLU A 360 -19.29 -11.02 -11.15
C GLU A 360 -20.13 -9.76 -10.90
N ALA A 361 -20.24 -9.33 -9.64
CA ALA A 361 -20.99 -8.11 -9.29
C ALA A 361 -20.39 -6.87 -9.94
N ALA A 362 -19.06 -6.70 -9.87
CA ALA A 362 -18.34 -5.60 -10.50
C ALA A 362 -18.45 -5.65 -12.02
N TYR A 363 -18.20 -6.82 -12.61
CA TYR A 363 -18.22 -7.02 -14.06
C TYR A 363 -19.60 -6.67 -14.65
N ARG A 364 -20.69 -7.26 -14.11
CA ARG A 364 -22.07 -7.00 -14.61
C ARG A 364 -22.44 -5.53 -14.54
N CYS A 365 -22.01 -4.84 -13.49
CA CYS A 365 -22.28 -3.41 -13.35
C CYS A 365 -21.58 -2.60 -14.45
N LEU A 366 -20.30 -2.79 -14.65
CA LEU A 366 -19.50 -2.08 -15.67
C LEU A 366 -19.94 -2.46 -17.08
N GLU A 367 -20.24 -3.74 -17.34
CA GLU A 367 -20.76 -4.23 -18.62
C GLU A 367 -22.07 -3.55 -19.01
N LYS A 368 -22.96 -3.33 -18.05
CA LYS A 368 -24.21 -2.59 -18.29
C LYS A 368 -23.93 -1.15 -18.75
N LEU A 369 -22.95 -0.47 -18.18
CA LEU A 369 -22.55 0.87 -18.62
C LEU A 369 -21.92 0.84 -20.01
N ALA A 370 -21.05 -0.13 -20.28
CA ALA A 370 -20.43 -0.31 -21.60
C ALA A 370 -21.49 -0.56 -22.71
N ASN A 371 -22.47 -1.43 -22.42
CA ASN A 371 -23.60 -1.71 -23.32
C ASN A 371 -24.53 -0.51 -23.49
N GLY A 372 -24.60 0.39 -22.50
CA GLY A 372 -25.30 1.68 -22.56
C GLY A 372 -24.58 2.74 -23.37
N GLY A 373 -23.37 2.45 -23.91
CA GLY A 373 -22.60 3.36 -24.76
C GLY A 373 -21.84 4.45 -24.02
N THR A 374 -21.43 4.19 -22.76
CA THR A 374 -20.56 5.11 -22.01
C THR A 374 -19.31 5.52 -22.78
N LYS A 375 -18.85 6.75 -22.56
CA LYS A 375 -17.57 7.25 -23.08
C LYS A 375 -16.45 7.23 -22.03
N SER A 376 -16.71 6.66 -20.85
CA SER A 376 -15.73 6.58 -19.79
C SER A 376 -14.61 5.60 -20.13
N SER A 377 -13.39 6.11 -20.23
CA SER A 377 -12.16 5.30 -20.36
C SER A 377 -12.04 4.29 -19.22
N LEU A 378 -12.37 4.72 -18.00
CA LEU A 378 -12.26 3.93 -16.80
C LEU A 378 -13.13 2.66 -16.85
N VAL A 379 -14.36 2.74 -17.40
CA VAL A 379 -15.24 1.57 -17.56
C VAL A 379 -14.58 0.50 -18.42
N TYR A 380 -14.01 0.87 -19.55
CA TYR A 380 -13.35 -0.09 -20.45
C TYR A 380 -12.04 -0.61 -19.87
N SER A 381 -11.31 0.22 -19.15
CA SER A 381 -10.05 -0.17 -18.48
C SER A 381 -10.28 -1.18 -17.36
N GLU A 382 -11.30 -0.97 -16.54
CA GLU A 382 -11.64 -1.90 -15.48
C GLU A 382 -12.29 -3.19 -16.04
N LEU A 383 -13.10 -3.10 -17.08
CA LEU A 383 -13.61 -4.28 -17.80
C LEU A 383 -12.47 -5.10 -18.41
N ALA A 384 -11.44 -4.48 -18.98
CA ALA A 384 -10.28 -5.20 -19.51
C ALA A 384 -9.57 -6.00 -18.40
N SER A 385 -9.36 -5.38 -17.25
CA SER A 385 -8.73 -6.02 -16.09
C SER A 385 -9.59 -7.17 -15.55
N LEU A 386 -10.88 -6.95 -15.32
CA LEU A 386 -11.80 -7.96 -14.82
C LEU A 386 -11.98 -9.11 -15.83
N HIS A 387 -12.06 -8.82 -17.13
CA HIS A 387 -12.19 -9.83 -18.16
C HIS A 387 -10.95 -10.75 -18.20
N LEU A 388 -9.76 -10.15 -18.09
CA LEU A 388 -8.52 -10.90 -18.00
C LEU A 388 -8.44 -11.77 -16.74
N GLU A 389 -8.95 -11.27 -15.61
CA GLU A 389 -9.06 -12.05 -14.37
C GLU A 389 -10.01 -13.24 -14.54
N ALA A 390 -11.15 -13.06 -15.23
CA ALA A 390 -12.07 -14.14 -15.52
C ALA A 390 -11.41 -15.26 -16.35
N VAL A 391 -10.60 -14.89 -17.35
CA VAL A 391 -9.80 -15.85 -18.14
C VAL A 391 -8.77 -16.54 -17.24
N SER A 392 -7.99 -15.77 -16.47
CA SER A 392 -6.83 -16.28 -15.71
C SER A 392 -7.22 -17.13 -14.50
N ASP A 393 -8.36 -16.84 -13.86
CA ASP A 393 -8.85 -17.53 -12.66
C ASP A 393 -10.04 -18.44 -12.95
N HIS A 394 -10.41 -18.60 -14.24
CA HIS A 394 -11.51 -19.46 -14.72
C HIS A 394 -12.86 -19.15 -14.04
N TYR A 395 -13.18 -17.87 -13.88
CA TYR A 395 -14.49 -17.47 -13.36
C TYR A 395 -15.61 -17.82 -14.34
N ALA A 396 -16.76 -18.20 -13.83
CA ALA A 396 -17.91 -18.57 -14.65
C ALA A 396 -18.54 -17.39 -15.42
N TYR A 397 -18.28 -16.15 -14.96
CA TYR A 397 -18.79 -14.92 -15.59
C TYR A 397 -17.64 -13.96 -15.94
N PRO A 398 -17.64 -13.37 -17.15
CA PRO A 398 -18.58 -13.58 -18.26
C PRO A 398 -18.41 -14.96 -18.91
N PRO A 399 -19.49 -15.53 -19.49
CA PRO A 399 -19.39 -16.81 -20.19
C PRO A 399 -18.48 -16.66 -21.41
N ASN A 400 -17.66 -17.69 -21.65
CA ASN A 400 -16.73 -17.74 -22.77
C ASN A 400 -15.73 -16.58 -22.83
N ALA A 401 -15.22 -16.15 -21.64
CA ALA A 401 -14.21 -15.11 -21.57
C ALA A 401 -12.95 -15.48 -22.36
N THR A 402 -12.46 -14.56 -23.19
CA THR A 402 -11.24 -14.73 -23.99
C THR A 402 -10.27 -13.57 -23.80
N ILE A 403 -9.00 -13.82 -24.04
CA ILE A 403 -7.98 -12.78 -23.91
C ILE A 403 -8.15 -11.69 -24.98
N GLU A 404 -8.68 -12.03 -26.16
CA GLU A 404 -8.95 -11.11 -27.26
C GLU A 404 -9.98 -10.05 -26.85
N THR A 405 -11.04 -10.44 -26.15
CA THR A 405 -12.03 -9.49 -25.61
C THR A 405 -11.42 -8.56 -24.57
N ALA A 406 -10.52 -9.05 -23.70
CA ALA A 406 -9.77 -8.19 -22.78
C ALA A 406 -8.92 -7.16 -23.53
N VAL A 407 -8.26 -7.57 -24.63
CA VAL A 407 -7.49 -6.67 -25.51
C VAL A 407 -8.39 -5.59 -26.12
N GLU A 408 -9.57 -5.96 -26.62
CA GLU A 408 -10.53 -5.01 -27.20
C GLU A 408 -10.97 -3.95 -26.18
N PHE A 409 -11.28 -4.37 -24.95
CA PHE A 409 -11.61 -3.44 -23.87
C PHE A 409 -10.42 -2.52 -23.53
N ALA A 410 -9.20 -3.06 -23.42
CA ALA A 410 -8.01 -2.28 -23.14
C ALA A 410 -7.73 -1.23 -24.25
N HIS A 411 -7.83 -1.62 -25.52
CA HIS A 411 -7.74 -0.71 -26.67
C HIS A 411 -8.76 0.41 -26.56
N ARG A 412 -10.01 0.06 -26.29
CA ARG A 412 -11.09 1.05 -26.18
C ARG A 412 -10.86 2.00 -24.99
N GLY A 413 -10.35 1.50 -23.88
CA GLY A 413 -9.94 2.32 -22.73
C GLY A 413 -8.93 3.39 -23.14
N VAL A 414 -7.84 3.00 -23.80
CA VAL A 414 -6.79 3.93 -24.26
C VAL A 414 -7.33 4.91 -25.33
N GLN A 415 -8.20 4.45 -26.25
CA GLN A 415 -8.81 5.34 -27.26
C GLN A 415 -9.70 6.41 -26.62
N MET A 416 -10.45 6.07 -25.57
CA MET A 416 -11.32 7.00 -24.87
C MET A 416 -10.56 7.94 -23.93
N GLY A 417 -9.45 7.48 -23.34
CA GLY A 417 -8.62 8.23 -22.41
C GLY A 417 -7.13 8.03 -22.66
N PRO A 418 -6.55 8.68 -23.69
CA PRO A 418 -5.13 8.50 -24.02
C PRO A 418 -4.16 9.01 -22.94
N THR A 419 -4.65 9.81 -22.00
CA THR A 419 -3.89 10.29 -20.82
C THR A 419 -4.33 9.62 -19.51
N SER A 420 -5.22 8.63 -19.56
CA SER A 420 -5.70 7.89 -18.39
C SER A 420 -4.64 6.93 -17.85
N PRO A 421 -4.17 7.09 -16.59
CA PRO A 421 -3.28 6.12 -15.98
C PRO A 421 -3.89 4.72 -15.90
N TYR A 422 -5.20 4.64 -15.65
CA TYR A 422 -5.95 3.39 -15.54
C TYR A 422 -6.00 2.64 -16.88
N ALA A 423 -6.16 3.36 -18.00
CA ALA A 423 -6.14 2.75 -19.32
C ALA A 423 -4.76 2.19 -19.68
N HIS A 424 -3.69 2.92 -19.35
CA HIS A 424 -2.32 2.45 -19.56
C HIS A 424 -2.00 1.24 -18.69
N ARG A 425 -2.41 1.25 -17.42
CA ARG A 425 -2.27 0.11 -16.50
C ARG A 425 -2.99 -1.13 -17.04
N ALA A 426 -4.25 -0.99 -17.45
CA ALA A 426 -5.05 -2.11 -17.97
C ALA A 426 -4.44 -2.69 -19.24
N TYR A 427 -3.99 -1.83 -20.15
CA TYR A 427 -3.32 -2.28 -21.37
C TYR A 427 -2.00 -3.01 -21.08
N GLY A 428 -1.19 -2.48 -20.15
CA GLY A 428 0.03 -3.13 -19.67
C GLY A 428 -0.25 -4.49 -19.06
N TYR A 429 -1.31 -4.61 -18.26
CA TYR A 429 -1.72 -5.87 -17.65
C TYR A 429 -2.14 -6.92 -18.69
N VAL A 430 -2.96 -6.54 -19.68
CA VAL A 430 -3.34 -7.44 -20.79
C VAL A 430 -2.11 -7.85 -21.60
N SER A 431 -1.21 -6.92 -21.93
CA SER A 431 0.04 -7.19 -22.66
C SER A 431 0.91 -8.24 -21.94
N SER A 432 0.95 -8.21 -20.60
CA SER A 432 1.71 -9.21 -19.81
C SER A 432 1.18 -10.64 -20.03
N ARG A 433 -0.12 -10.81 -20.15
CA ARG A 433 -0.77 -12.11 -20.37
C ARG A 433 -0.63 -12.62 -21.79
N LEU A 434 -0.41 -11.72 -22.75
CA LEU A 434 -0.03 -12.09 -24.11
C LEU A 434 1.44 -12.54 -24.23
N GLY A 435 2.24 -12.32 -23.18
CA GLY A 435 3.69 -12.56 -23.18
C GLY A 435 4.50 -11.40 -23.76
N ASN A 436 3.87 -10.25 -24.03
CA ASN A 436 4.52 -9.04 -24.54
C ASN A 436 5.15 -8.26 -23.39
N THR A 437 6.16 -8.83 -22.74
CA THR A 437 6.75 -8.33 -21.48
C THR A 437 7.27 -6.90 -21.58
N ASP A 438 8.05 -6.57 -22.61
CA ASP A 438 8.60 -5.22 -22.78
C ASP A 438 7.51 -4.17 -23.03
N GLU A 439 6.48 -4.54 -23.79
CA GLU A 439 5.34 -3.68 -24.04
C GLU A 439 4.54 -3.45 -22.76
N SER A 440 4.28 -4.50 -22.00
CA SER A 440 3.64 -4.43 -20.68
C SER A 440 4.36 -3.44 -19.75
N ILE A 441 5.69 -3.56 -19.63
CA ILE A 441 6.50 -2.66 -18.80
C ILE A 441 6.40 -1.21 -19.28
N ARG A 442 6.45 -0.95 -20.60
CA ARG A 442 6.31 0.42 -21.13
C ARG A 442 4.96 1.04 -20.78
N TRP A 443 3.88 0.28 -20.92
CA TRP A 443 2.54 0.76 -20.60
C TRP A 443 2.34 0.98 -19.09
N MET A 444 2.80 0.08 -18.25
CA MET A 444 2.72 0.22 -16.79
C MET A 444 3.59 1.38 -16.28
N ARG A 445 4.80 1.56 -16.86
CA ARG A 445 5.63 2.73 -16.58
C ARG A 445 4.88 4.01 -16.93
N LYS A 446 4.25 4.06 -18.11
CA LYS A 446 3.48 5.23 -18.55
C LYS A 446 2.31 5.54 -17.62
N ALA A 447 1.62 4.53 -17.11
CA ALA A 447 0.59 4.71 -16.09
C ALA A 447 1.13 5.39 -14.83
N TYR A 448 2.29 4.93 -14.34
CA TYR A 448 2.97 5.53 -13.19
C TYR A 448 3.46 6.96 -13.46
N GLU A 449 4.01 7.24 -14.64
CA GLU A 449 4.44 8.59 -15.04
C GLU A 449 3.27 9.58 -15.12
N LEU A 450 2.09 9.12 -15.55
CA LEU A 450 0.89 9.95 -15.67
C LEU A 450 0.33 10.37 -14.31
N ASN A 451 0.48 9.51 -13.28
CA ASN A 451 0.14 9.87 -11.91
C ASN A 451 1.08 9.21 -10.89
N PRO A 452 2.20 9.85 -10.55
CA PRO A 452 3.14 9.32 -9.54
C PRO A 452 2.60 9.37 -8.10
N TYR A 453 1.50 10.07 -7.86
CA TYR A 453 0.82 10.13 -6.56
C TYR A 453 -0.17 8.98 -6.34
N ASP A 454 -0.51 8.21 -7.38
CA ASP A 454 -1.29 6.99 -7.24
C ASP A 454 -0.37 5.80 -6.95
N LEU A 455 -0.28 5.40 -5.70
CA LEU A 455 0.54 4.26 -5.27
C LEU A 455 0.09 2.95 -5.93
N GLY A 456 -1.16 2.86 -6.40
CA GLY A 456 -1.64 1.73 -7.21
C GLY A 456 -0.96 1.65 -8.58
N MET A 457 -0.59 2.79 -9.18
CA MET A 457 0.17 2.82 -10.44
C MET A 457 1.64 2.44 -10.21
N ALA A 458 2.25 2.95 -9.12
CA ALA A 458 3.59 2.54 -8.70
C ALA A 458 3.66 1.04 -8.43
N ALA A 459 2.69 0.51 -7.69
CA ALA A 459 2.59 -0.91 -7.40
C ALA A 459 2.40 -1.76 -8.66
N ALA A 460 1.54 -1.34 -9.60
CA ALA A 460 1.36 -2.04 -10.86
C ALA A 460 2.64 -2.09 -11.69
N TYR A 461 3.40 -1.00 -11.72
CA TYR A 461 4.69 -0.97 -12.41
C TYR A 461 5.72 -1.88 -11.74
N GLY A 462 5.86 -1.82 -10.41
CA GLY A 462 6.74 -2.71 -9.65
C GLY A 462 6.37 -4.19 -9.82
N TYR A 463 5.09 -4.51 -9.75
CA TYR A 463 4.54 -5.84 -10.01
C TYR A 463 4.86 -6.32 -11.43
N GLY A 464 4.64 -5.47 -12.44
CA GLY A 464 4.98 -5.78 -13.82
C GLY A 464 6.45 -6.13 -14.02
N LEU A 465 7.35 -5.37 -13.38
CA LEU A 465 8.80 -5.65 -13.40
C LEU A 465 9.13 -6.99 -12.74
N ILE A 466 8.52 -7.32 -11.58
CA ILE A 466 8.71 -8.60 -10.89
C ILE A 466 8.33 -9.76 -11.82
N PHE A 467 7.13 -9.71 -12.42
CA PHE A 467 6.64 -10.77 -13.30
C PHE A 467 7.26 -10.75 -14.71
N ALA A 468 8.12 -9.78 -14.98
CA ALA A 468 9.03 -9.76 -16.13
C ALA A 468 10.43 -10.33 -15.82
N GLY A 469 10.65 -10.87 -14.61
CA GLY A 469 11.95 -11.37 -14.17
C GLY A 469 12.92 -10.28 -13.68
N ARG A 470 12.47 -9.01 -13.59
CA ARG A 470 13.28 -7.87 -13.13
C ARG A 470 13.09 -7.64 -11.63
N TYR A 471 13.33 -8.70 -10.82
CA TYR A 471 13.01 -8.73 -9.39
C TYR A 471 13.67 -7.61 -8.59
N ALA A 472 14.96 -7.37 -8.85
CA ALA A 472 15.73 -6.35 -8.14
C ALA A 472 15.28 -4.90 -8.42
N GLU A 473 14.59 -4.68 -9.52
CA GLU A 473 14.05 -3.37 -9.88
C GLU A 473 12.61 -3.20 -9.40
N GLY A 474 11.79 -4.24 -9.57
CA GLY A 474 10.35 -4.17 -9.26
C GLY A 474 10.06 -4.24 -7.77
N THR A 475 10.75 -5.13 -7.03
CA THR A 475 10.47 -5.34 -5.60
C THR A 475 10.60 -4.08 -4.76
N PRO A 476 11.66 -3.24 -4.89
CA PRO A 476 11.74 -2.01 -4.12
C PRO A 476 10.64 -0.97 -4.41
N ILE A 477 10.14 -0.93 -5.65
CA ILE A 477 9.05 -0.02 -6.02
C ILE A 477 7.75 -0.46 -5.36
N LEU A 478 7.47 -1.75 -5.40
CA LEU A 478 6.26 -2.32 -4.80
C LEU A 478 6.32 -2.28 -3.26
N ASP A 479 7.49 -2.55 -2.67
CA ASP A 479 7.74 -2.49 -1.22
C ASP A 479 7.49 -1.06 -0.70
N HIS A 480 8.04 -0.04 -1.37
CA HIS A 480 7.79 1.36 -1.03
C HIS A 480 6.30 1.74 -1.10
N ALA A 481 5.59 1.31 -2.14
CA ALA A 481 4.17 1.57 -2.26
C ALA A 481 3.38 0.91 -1.10
N ALA A 482 3.70 -0.33 -0.74
CA ALA A 482 3.03 -1.07 0.32
C ALA A 482 3.36 -0.53 1.73
N GLU A 483 4.59 -0.09 1.96
CA GLU A 483 4.98 0.58 3.20
C GLU A 483 4.28 1.94 3.38
N THR A 484 4.11 2.67 2.28
CA THR A 484 3.44 3.99 2.30
C THR A 484 1.95 3.83 2.52
N PHE A 485 1.30 2.84 1.91
CA PHE A 485 -0.15 2.63 1.99
C PHE A 485 -0.50 1.25 2.53
N SER A 486 -0.84 1.18 3.82
CA SER A 486 -1.19 -0.07 4.52
C SER A 486 -2.55 -0.66 4.11
N GLY A 487 -3.43 0.11 3.49
CA GLY A 487 -4.75 -0.31 3.01
C GLY A 487 -4.73 -0.99 1.63
N HIS A 488 -3.58 -1.40 1.16
CA HIS A 488 -3.41 -1.93 -0.20
C HIS A 488 -4.12 -3.28 -0.43
N PRO A 489 -4.43 -3.60 -1.70
CA PRO A 489 -5.05 -4.87 -2.06
C PRO A 489 -4.06 -6.04 -2.02
N THR A 490 -4.58 -7.24 -1.78
CA THR A 490 -3.83 -8.50 -1.59
C THR A 490 -2.83 -8.84 -2.71
N TRP A 491 -3.06 -8.37 -3.94
CA TRP A 491 -2.12 -8.65 -5.03
C TRP A 491 -0.75 -7.96 -4.85
N TRP A 492 -0.67 -6.88 -4.05
CA TRP A 492 0.62 -6.28 -3.71
C TRP A 492 1.44 -7.23 -2.85
N ASP A 493 0.83 -7.82 -1.82
CA ASP A 493 1.49 -8.82 -0.97
C ASP A 493 1.96 -10.04 -1.77
N TYR A 494 1.17 -10.47 -2.76
CA TYR A 494 1.58 -11.56 -3.63
C TYR A 494 2.79 -11.18 -4.50
N GLY A 495 2.82 -9.97 -5.04
CA GLY A 495 3.97 -9.45 -5.79
C GLY A 495 5.22 -9.35 -4.91
N LEU A 496 5.07 -8.85 -3.68
CA LEU A 496 6.16 -8.78 -2.70
C LEU A 496 6.66 -10.18 -2.32
N PHE A 497 5.76 -11.13 -2.05
CA PHE A 497 6.14 -12.52 -1.81
C PHE A 497 6.99 -13.08 -2.95
N VAL A 498 6.58 -12.89 -4.18
CA VAL A 498 7.32 -13.37 -5.36
C VAL A 498 8.67 -12.66 -5.48
N GLY A 499 8.68 -11.34 -5.38
CA GLY A 499 9.89 -10.54 -5.49
C GLY A 499 10.94 -10.92 -4.44
N GLU A 500 10.54 -11.00 -3.18
CA GLU A 500 11.44 -11.34 -2.07
C GLU A 500 11.88 -12.82 -2.11
N LEU A 501 11.00 -13.73 -2.54
CA LEU A 501 11.35 -15.14 -2.76
C LEU A 501 12.47 -15.29 -3.82
N MET A 502 12.39 -14.52 -4.90
CA MET A 502 13.38 -14.54 -5.98
C MET A 502 14.68 -13.80 -5.62
N LEU A 503 14.59 -12.79 -4.75
CA LEU A 503 15.77 -12.11 -4.19
C LEU A 503 16.44 -12.91 -3.07
N GLY A 504 15.78 -13.98 -2.57
CA GLY A 504 16.29 -14.84 -1.51
C GLY A 504 16.10 -14.29 -0.10
N ASP A 505 15.31 -13.22 0.09
CA ASP A 505 14.93 -12.75 1.44
C ASP A 505 13.75 -13.58 1.98
N THR A 506 14.09 -14.70 2.60
CA THR A 506 13.09 -15.63 3.15
C THR A 506 12.19 -14.97 4.21
N ASN A 507 12.73 -14.07 5.03
CA ASN A 507 11.95 -13.43 6.10
C ASN A 507 10.90 -12.49 5.53
N LYS A 508 11.26 -11.66 4.57
CA LYS A 508 10.32 -10.77 3.88
C LYS A 508 9.31 -11.55 3.04
N ALA A 509 9.73 -12.60 2.35
CA ALA A 509 8.83 -13.47 1.60
C ALA A 509 7.79 -14.14 2.51
N VAL A 510 8.21 -14.64 3.69
CA VAL A 510 7.28 -15.19 4.71
C VAL A 510 6.31 -14.10 5.17
N ALA A 511 6.79 -12.91 5.54
CA ALA A 511 5.94 -11.81 5.99
C ALA A 511 4.88 -11.46 4.94
N ALA A 512 5.28 -11.27 3.68
CA ALA A 512 4.37 -10.96 2.57
C ALA A 512 3.35 -12.10 2.33
N SER A 513 3.78 -13.37 2.41
CA SER A 513 2.87 -14.51 2.26
C SER A 513 1.81 -14.60 3.36
N MET A 514 2.15 -14.18 4.59
CA MET A 514 1.22 -14.16 5.73
C MET A 514 0.27 -12.95 5.70
N ALA A 515 0.65 -11.86 5.03
CA ALA A 515 -0.19 -10.69 4.81
C ALA A 515 -1.34 -10.98 3.80
N LEU A 516 -1.20 -12.01 2.95
CA LEU A 516 -2.25 -12.41 2.00
C LEU A 516 -3.57 -12.70 2.73
N ARG A 517 -4.64 -12.00 2.35
CA ARG A 517 -5.96 -12.13 2.99
C ARG A 517 -6.52 -13.55 2.81
N THR A 518 -7.08 -14.10 3.86
CA THR A 518 -7.66 -15.45 3.85
C THR A 518 -8.95 -15.55 3.04
N THR A 519 -9.61 -14.43 2.78
CA THR A 519 -10.82 -14.32 1.97
C THR A 519 -10.54 -14.30 0.47
N ALA A 520 -9.31 -13.97 0.07
CA ALA A 520 -8.89 -13.97 -1.33
C ALA A 520 -8.55 -15.39 -1.77
N THR A 521 -9.53 -16.10 -2.31
CA THR A 521 -9.43 -17.53 -2.66
C THR A 521 -8.91 -17.74 -4.09
N LYS A 522 -7.63 -17.46 -4.31
CA LYS A 522 -6.93 -17.81 -5.57
C LYS A 522 -5.89 -18.88 -5.31
N SER A 523 -5.74 -19.83 -6.24
CA SER A 523 -4.81 -20.97 -6.11
C SER A 523 -3.37 -20.52 -5.82
N HIS A 524 -2.90 -19.50 -6.52
CA HIS A 524 -1.53 -18.97 -6.34
C HIS A 524 -1.33 -18.22 -5.01
N TYR A 525 -2.37 -17.60 -4.43
CA TYR A 525 -2.30 -17.01 -3.08
C TYR A 525 -2.20 -18.10 -2.00
N LEU A 526 -3.00 -19.16 -2.11
CA LEU A 526 -2.88 -20.31 -1.23
C LEU A 526 -1.52 -20.99 -1.35
N ALA A 527 -0.99 -21.10 -2.57
CA ALA A 527 0.35 -21.61 -2.84
C ALA A 527 1.43 -20.75 -2.16
N ALA A 528 1.35 -19.43 -2.25
CA ALA A 528 2.27 -18.51 -1.58
C ALA A 528 2.22 -18.68 -0.05
N ARG A 529 1.02 -18.74 0.53
CA ARG A 529 0.81 -18.98 1.97
C ARG A 529 1.36 -20.33 2.40
N LEU A 530 1.19 -21.37 1.60
CA LEU A 530 1.74 -22.71 1.87
C LEU A 530 3.27 -22.69 1.90
N ILE A 531 3.89 -22.03 0.92
CA ILE A 531 5.36 -21.88 0.85
C ILE A 531 5.86 -21.09 2.06
N GLY A 532 5.21 -19.99 2.41
CA GLY A 532 5.57 -19.17 3.56
C GLY A 532 5.40 -19.92 4.89
N ALA A 533 4.29 -20.64 5.07
CA ALA A 533 4.06 -21.48 6.26
C ALA A 533 5.14 -22.56 6.42
N LYS A 534 5.56 -23.19 5.31
CA LYS A 534 6.65 -24.17 5.33
C LYS A 534 7.98 -23.54 5.70
N ALA A 535 8.30 -22.39 5.13
CA ALA A 535 9.52 -21.66 5.45
C ALA A 535 9.56 -21.17 6.90
N ALA A 536 8.38 -20.85 7.48
CA ALA A 536 8.23 -20.46 8.89
C ALA A 536 8.15 -21.64 9.88
N GLY A 537 8.21 -22.91 9.42
CA GLY A 537 8.11 -24.11 10.27
C GLY A 537 6.72 -24.32 10.89
N GLN A 538 5.64 -23.79 10.29
CA GLN A 538 4.27 -23.87 10.80
C GLN A 538 3.55 -25.14 10.30
N ASP A 539 3.97 -26.32 10.72
CA ASP A 539 3.51 -27.62 10.16
C ASP A 539 1.99 -27.82 10.22
N HIS A 540 1.31 -27.32 11.26
CA HIS A 540 -0.15 -27.40 11.35
C HIS A 540 -0.82 -26.57 10.23
N LEU A 541 -0.31 -25.35 9.98
CA LEU A 541 -0.82 -24.48 8.91
C LEU A 541 -0.51 -25.08 7.53
N VAL A 542 0.67 -25.66 7.34
CA VAL A 542 1.06 -26.39 6.12
C VAL A 542 0.03 -27.48 5.79
N SER A 543 -0.30 -28.34 6.77
CA SER A 543 -1.28 -29.43 6.60
C SER A 543 -2.67 -28.89 6.21
N THR A 544 -3.10 -27.79 6.85
CA THR A 544 -4.38 -27.13 6.57
C THR A 544 -4.42 -26.57 5.16
N LEU A 545 -3.37 -25.83 4.76
CA LEU A 545 -3.28 -25.19 3.44
C LEU A 545 -3.14 -26.22 2.31
N LEU A 546 -2.40 -27.31 2.53
CA LEU A 546 -2.32 -28.44 1.58
C LEU A 546 -3.70 -29.04 1.32
N LYS A 547 -4.44 -29.34 2.39
CA LYS A 547 -5.80 -29.88 2.29
C LYS A 547 -6.72 -28.90 1.55
N GLN A 548 -6.66 -27.63 1.89
CA GLN A 548 -7.46 -26.59 1.23
C GLN A 548 -7.13 -26.52 -0.25
N LEU A 549 -5.84 -26.42 -0.61
CA LEU A 549 -5.38 -26.32 -1.99
C LEU A 549 -5.79 -27.51 -2.85
N THR A 550 -5.67 -28.73 -2.31
CA THR A 550 -6.05 -29.96 -3.01
C THR A 550 -7.56 -30.11 -3.17
N THR A 551 -8.35 -29.60 -2.22
CA THR A 551 -9.81 -29.69 -2.25
C THR A 551 -10.44 -28.61 -3.14
N GLU A 552 -10.00 -27.36 -2.99
CA GLU A 552 -10.60 -26.23 -3.71
C GLU A 552 -10.02 -26.02 -5.10
N PHE A 553 -8.74 -26.39 -5.31
CA PHE A 553 -8.02 -26.22 -6.58
C PHE A 553 -7.35 -27.50 -7.04
N PRO A 554 -8.09 -28.60 -7.27
CA PRO A 554 -7.50 -29.91 -7.61
C PRO A 554 -6.68 -29.90 -8.90
N LYS A 555 -7.07 -29.10 -9.93
CA LYS A 555 -6.29 -28.96 -11.18
C LYS A 555 -4.93 -28.30 -10.90
N PHE A 556 -4.92 -27.22 -10.14
CA PHE A 556 -3.68 -26.57 -9.74
C PHE A 556 -2.79 -27.49 -8.89
N ALA A 557 -3.38 -28.21 -7.93
CA ALA A 557 -2.65 -29.14 -7.07
C ALA A 557 -2.01 -30.29 -7.85
N ALA A 558 -2.66 -30.76 -8.92
CA ALA A 558 -2.13 -31.80 -9.80
C ALA A 558 -0.97 -31.29 -10.68
N ASP A 559 -1.08 -30.09 -11.23
CA ASP A 559 -0.03 -29.47 -12.06
C ASP A 559 0.06 -27.96 -11.82
N PRO A 560 0.77 -27.51 -10.77
CA PRO A 560 1.00 -26.09 -10.53
C PRO A 560 1.77 -25.39 -11.66
N ARG A 561 2.66 -26.14 -12.33
CA ARG A 561 3.47 -25.61 -13.44
C ARG A 561 2.62 -25.12 -14.58
N ALA A 562 1.62 -25.90 -14.99
CA ALA A 562 0.72 -25.52 -16.07
C ALA A 562 0.06 -24.15 -15.82
N THR A 563 -0.43 -23.92 -14.59
CA THR A 563 -1.04 -22.63 -14.19
C THR A 563 -0.05 -21.47 -14.27
N PHE A 564 1.19 -21.64 -13.81
CA PHE A 564 2.19 -20.57 -13.87
C PHE A 564 2.62 -20.25 -15.30
N VAL A 565 2.76 -21.28 -16.15
CA VAL A 565 3.06 -21.12 -17.59
C VAL A 565 1.92 -20.42 -18.32
N GLU A 566 0.67 -20.79 -18.03
CA GLU A 566 -0.54 -20.13 -18.58
C GLU A 566 -0.56 -18.63 -18.21
N ARG A 567 -0.17 -18.29 -16.98
CA ARG A 567 -0.04 -16.91 -16.52
C ARG A 567 1.18 -16.17 -17.08
N LYS A 568 1.98 -16.82 -17.93
CA LYS A 568 3.21 -16.25 -18.53
C LYS A 568 4.26 -15.85 -17.50
N TYR A 569 4.37 -16.60 -16.41
CA TYR A 569 5.45 -16.39 -15.46
C TYR A 569 6.82 -16.75 -16.06
N PRO A 570 7.90 -16.04 -15.73
CA PRO A 570 9.25 -16.39 -16.11
C PRO A 570 9.61 -17.84 -15.73
N ALA A 571 10.47 -18.47 -16.51
CA ALA A 571 10.81 -19.89 -16.30
C ALA A 571 11.50 -20.13 -14.94
N ASP A 572 12.42 -19.27 -14.56
CA ASP A 572 13.12 -19.28 -13.26
C ASP A 572 12.16 -19.14 -12.08
N LEU A 573 11.19 -18.21 -12.17
CA LEU A 573 10.13 -18.05 -11.18
C LEU A 573 9.24 -19.31 -11.11
N THR A 574 8.82 -19.82 -12.25
CA THR A 574 7.99 -21.04 -12.33
C THR A 574 8.71 -22.22 -11.66
N ASP A 575 9.98 -22.43 -11.97
CA ASP A 575 10.81 -23.49 -11.38
C ASP A 575 10.95 -23.32 -9.87
N ARG A 576 11.22 -22.10 -9.41
CA ARG A 576 11.35 -21.78 -7.98
C ARG A 576 10.08 -22.04 -7.20
N LEU A 577 8.91 -21.60 -7.72
CA LEU A 577 7.61 -21.81 -7.09
C LEU A 577 7.26 -23.31 -7.03
N VAL A 578 7.44 -24.05 -8.12
CA VAL A 578 7.17 -25.50 -8.15
C VAL A 578 8.08 -26.26 -7.20
N GLN A 579 9.37 -25.90 -7.13
CA GLN A 579 10.30 -26.50 -6.18
C GLN A 579 9.87 -26.24 -4.72
N ALA A 580 9.49 -25.00 -4.40
CA ALA A 580 9.05 -24.62 -3.08
C ALA A 580 7.73 -25.33 -2.67
N LEU A 581 6.79 -25.49 -3.61
CA LEU A 581 5.54 -26.24 -3.39
C LEU A 581 5.81 -27.73 -3.10
N ARG A 582 6.72 -28.35 -3.85
CA ARG A 582 7.15 -29.74 -3.58
C ARG A 582 7.78 -29.89 -2.21
N ALA A 583 8.66 -28.96 -1.83
CA ALA A 583 9.26 -28.92 -0.49
C ALA A 583 8.22 -28.74 0.62
N ALA A 584 7.09 -28.09 0.32
CA ALA A 584 5.96 -27.94 1.23
C ALA A 584 4.99 -29.15 1.22
N GLY A 585 5.27 -30.20 0.42
CA GLY A 585 4.52 -31.44 0.40
C GLY A 585 3.48 -31.57 -0.72
N LEU A 586 3.36 -30.58 -1.61
CA LEU A 586 2.45 -30.68 -2.76
C LEU A 586 3.01 -31.67 -3.80
N GLY A 587 2.22 -32.70 -4.15
CA GLY A 587 2.63 -33.74 -5.09
C GLY A 587 3.43 -34.89 -4.48
N SER A 588 3.60 -34.93 -3.14
CA SER A 588 4.09 -36.14 -2.47
C SER A 588 2.95 -37.16 -2.36
N PRO A 589 3.19 -38.45 -2.63
CA PRO A 589 2.18 -39.46 -2.37
C PRO A 589 1.84 -39.44 -0.87
N SER A 590 0.54 -39.37 -0.55
CA SER A 590 -0.01 -39.43 0.80
C SER A 590 0.25 -40.79 1.45
#